data_5d4fa846e227ec461c0e3c6cd9d67022
#
_entry.id   5d4fa846e227ec461c0e3c6cd9d67022
#
_cell.length_a   1.000
_cell.length_b   1.000
_cell.length_c   1.000
_cell.angle_alpha   90.00
_cell.angle_beta   90.00
_cell.angle_gamma   90.00
#
_symmetry.space_group_name_H-M   'P 1'
#
loop_
_entity.id
_entity.type
_entity.pdbx_description
1 polymer ?
#
loop_
_entity_poly.entity_id
_entity_poly.type
_entity_poly.pdbx_seq_one_letter_code
_entity_poly.pdbx_strand_id
1 'polypeptide(L)'
;ETGADVYELMNDYPVHTKAVLVDDRLSVVGSYNLDMRSTYLDTELMLVIDSEKLNQQIHETESDYMEKSKEVLANGQETEGAKYQGKVLNRKKKLYYGVLRIIIRPLRQLL
;
A
#
# COMPACT_ATOMS: atom_id res chain seq x y z
N GLU A 1 2.87 0.69 20.45
CA GLU A 1 1.89 0.10 19.50
C GLU A 1 0.93 1.20 19.07
N THR A 2 0.82 1.44 17.75
CA THR A 2 0.02 2.55 17.20
C THR A 2 -1.46 2.18 17.04
N GLY A 3 -1.82 0.89 17.16
CA GLY A 3 -3.17 0.38 16.89
C GLY A 3 -3.57 0.42 15.42
N ALA A 4 -2.60 0.57 14.50
CA ALA A 4 -2.86 0.56 13.07
C ALA A 4 -2.83 -0.86 12.52
N ASP A 5 -3.80 -1.20 11.68
CA ASP A 5 -3.82 -2.43 10.89
C ASP A 5 -3.14 -2.17 9.55
N VAL A 6 -2.28 -3.09 9.12
CA VAL A 6 -1.50 -2.96 7.89
C VAL A 6 -1.85 -4.10 6.94
N TYR A 7 -2.22 -3.76 5.71
CA TYR A 7 -2.57 -4.71 4.66
C TYR A 7 -1.59 -4.64 3.50
N GLU A 8 -0.95 -5.75 3.18
CA GLU A 8 -0.05 -5.88 2.03
C GLU A 8 -0.79 -6.49 0.85
N LEU A 9 -1.13 -5.65 -0.14
CA LEU A 9 -1.84 -6.08 -1.33
C LEU A 9 -0.91 -6.87 -2.26
N MET A 10 -1.31 -8.08 -2.61
CA MET A 10 -0.66 -8.94 -3.61
C MET A 10 -1.48 -8.92 -4.89
N ASN A 11 -1.06 -8.12 -5.86
CA ASN A 11 -1.77 -7.96 -7.12
C ASN A 11 -0.86 -8.21 -8.35
N ASP A 12 -1.46 -8.46 -9.51
CA ASP A 12 -0.74 -8.68 -10.76
C ASP A 12 -0.22 -7.38 -11.39
N TYR A 13 -0.82 -6.27 -11.05
CA TYR A 13 -0.48 -4.92 -11.50
C TYR A 13 -0.29 -3.98 -10.31
N PRO A 14 0.58 -2.98 -10.43
CA PRO A 14 0.79 -2.01 -9.35
C PRO A 14 -0.45 -1.15 -9.13
N VAL A 15 -0.83 -0.97 -7.87
CA VAL A 15 -1.83 0.01 -7.45
C VAL A 15 -1.09 1.29 -7.07
N HIS A 16 -1.54 2.42 -7.61
CA HIS A 16 -0.90 3.72 -7.38
C HIS A 16 -1.88 4.75 -6.78
N THR A 17 -2.97 4.28 -6.23
CA THR A 17 -3.98 5.11 -5.57
C THR A 17 -3.45 5.64 -4.23
N LYS A 18 -3.71 6.92 -3.95
CA LYS A 18 -3.51 7.54 -2.64
C LYS A 18 -4.83 8.14 -2.23
N ALA A 19 -5.45 7.50 -1.27
CA ALA A 19 -6.71 7.93 -0.69
C ALA A 19 -6.64 7.82 0.82
N VAL A 20 -7.28 8.76 1.49
CA VAL A 20 -7.54 8.72 2.93
C VAL A 20 -9.02 8.97 3.12
N LEU A 21 -9.68 8.07 3.81
CA LEU A 21 -11.08 8.22 4.21
C LEU A 21 -11.14 8.67 5.66
N VAL A 22 -11.99 9.64 5.94
CA VAL A 22 -12.23 10.11 7.30
C VAL A 22 -13.72 9.99 7.56
N ASP A 23 -14.02 9.17 8.53
CA ASP A 23 -15.39 8.76 8.85
C ASP A 23 -16.11 8.25 7.59
N ASP A 24 -17.42 8.41 7.50
CA ASP A 24 -18.21 7.94 6.36
C ASP A 24 -18.49 9.06 5.33
N ARG A 25 -17.71 10.16 5.35
CA ARG A 25 -18.06 11.37 4.63
C ARG A 25 -16.94 12.03 3.84
N LEU A 26 -15.77 12.23 4.46
CA LEU A 26 -14.67 12.93 3.83
C LEU A 26 -13.73 11.96 3.13
N SER A 27 -13.32 12.33 1.92
CA SER A 27 -12.30 11.61 1.16
C SER A 27 -11.20 12.57 0.75
N VAL A 28 -9.96 12.20 0.99
CA VAL A 28 -8.77 12.93 0.54
C VAL A 28 -8.06 12.09 -0.50
N VAL A 29 -7.99 12.56 -1.73
CA VAL A 29 -7.38 11.82 -2.84
C VAL A 29 -6.38 12.68 -3.59
N GLY A 30 -5.30 12.09 -4.06
CA GLY A 30 -4.30 12.86 -4.80
C GLY A 30 -3.03 12.13 -5.13
N SER A 31 -1.95 12.88 -5.29
CA SER A 31 -0.64 12.36 -5.69
C SER A 31 0.32 12.10 -4.52
N TYR A 32 0.03 12.61 -3.32
CA TYR A 32 0.92 12.53 -2.16
C TYR A 32 1.13 11.09 -1.66
N ASN A 33 2.39 10.66 -1.59
CA ASN A 33 2.79 9.42 -0.93
C ASN A 33 3.24 9.71 0.51
N LEU A 34 3.04 8.76 1.41
CA LEU A 34 3.56 8.82 2.78
C LEU A 34 5.07 8.51 2.81
N ASP A 35 5.86 9.29 2.06
CA ASP A 35 7.31 9.15 2.00
C ASP A 35 8.03 10.51 2.12
N MET A 36 9.34 10.46 2.36
CA MET A 36 10.17 11.66 2.55
C MET A 36 10.25 12.52 1.29
N ARG A 37 10.17 11.92 0.12
CA ARG A 37 10.28 12.61 -1.16
C ARG A 37 9.03 13.45 -1.41
N SER A 38 7.84 12.88 -1.31
CA SER A 38 6.57 13.62 -1.44
C SER A 38 6.42 14.70 -0.37
N THR A 39 7.00 14.46 0.83
CA THR A 39 6.92 15.44 1.94
C THR A 39 7.82 16.64 1.73
N TYR A 40 9.02 16.48 1.15
CA TYR A 40 10.05 17.53 1.17
C TYR A 40 10.55 17.97 -0.21
N LEU A 41 10.36 17.19 -1.25
CA LEU A 41 11.00 17.42 -2.55
C LEU A 41 10.00 17.59 -3.70
N ASP A 42 8.88 16.91 -3.68
CA ASP A 42 7.92 16.90 -4.78
C ASP A 42 6.77 17.90 -4.53
N THR A 43 6.21 18.43 -5.61
CA THR A 43 4.97 19.21 -5.56
C THR A 43 3.79 18.25 -5.69
N GLU A 44 2.94 18.23 -4.68
CA GLU A 44 1.82 17.31 -4.59
C GLU A 44 0.48 18.04 -4.63
N LEU A 45 -0.52 17.40 -5.19
CA LEU A 45 -1.89 17.88 -5.21
C LEU A 45 -2.80 16.90 -4.47
N MET A 46 -3.56 17.43 -3.51
CA MET A 46 -4.55 16.68 -2.76
C MET A 46 -5.92 17.37 -2.85
N LEU A 47 -6.95 16.60 -3.13
CA LEU A 47 -8.36 17.05 -3.11
C LEU A 47 -9.04 16.53 -1.85
N VAL A 48 -9.69 17.42 -1.13
CA VAL A 48 -10.58 17.07 -0.01
C VAL A 48 -12.01 17.17 -0.52
N ILE A 49 -12.72 16.05 -0.46
CA ILE A 49 -14.08 15.94 -1.04
C ILE A 49 -15.03 15.53 0.07
N ASP A 50 -16.05 16.36 0.29
CA ASP A 50 -17.15 16.11 1.21
C ASP A 50 -18.29 15.42 0.45
N SER A 51 -18.34 14.09 0.50
CA SER A 51 -19.36 13.30 -0.21
C SER A 51 -19.43 11.89 0.37
N GLU A 52 -20.51 11.58 1.06
CA GLU A 52 -20.79 10.23 1.58
C GLU A 52 -20.78 9.17 0.47
N LYS A 53 -21.40 9.48 -0.69
CA LYS A 53 -21.47 8.58 -1.82
C LYS A 53 -20.09 8.22 -2.38
N LEU A 54 -19.20 9.21 -2.55
CA LEU A 54 -17.84 8.97 -3.03
C LEU A 54 -17.03 8.20 -1.99
N ASN A 55 -17.14 8.59 -0.72
CA ASN A 55 -16.47 7.92 0.40
C ASN A 55 -16.83 6.44 0.42
N GLN A 56 -18.12 6.09 0.32
CA GLN A 56 -18.58 4.71 0.28
C GLN A 56 -18.01 3.94 -0.92
N GLN A 57 -17.98 4.54 -2.12
CA GLN A 57 -17.42 3.88 -3.32
C GLN A 57 -15.91 3.59 -3.17
N ILE A 58 -15.16 4.49 -2.56
CA ILE A 58 -13.74 4.27 -2.28
C ILE A 58 -13.57 3.18 -1.23
N HIS A 59 -14.37 3.22 -0.16
CA HIS A 59 -14.35 2.23 0.91
C HIS A 59 -14.66 0.80 0.39
N GLU A 60 -15.62 0.66 -0.53
CA GLU A 60 -15.90 -0.63 -1.18
C GLU A 60 -14.68 -1.15 -1.97
N THR A 61 -13.97 -0.25 -2.66
CA THR A 61 -12.75 -0.59 -3.40
C THR A 61 -11.61 -0.99 -2.44
N GLU A 62 -11.42 -0.25 -1.36
CA GLU A 62 -10.41 -0.56 -0.34
C GLU A 62 -10.71 -1.88 0.37
N SER A 63 -11.97 -2.15 0.65
CA SER A 63 -12.41 -3.44 1.22
C SER A 63 -12.07 -4.62 0.31
N ASP A 64 -12.28 -4.49 -1.01
CA ASP A 64 -11.89 -5.52 -1.98
C ASP A 64 -10.35 -5.70 -2.04
N TYR A 65 -9.58 -4.63 -1.86
CA TYR A 65 -8.12 -4.72 -1.74
C TYR A 65 -7.70 -5.42 -0.44
N MET A 66 -8.33 -5.13 0.69
CA MET A 66 -8.06 -5.81 1.97
C MET A 66 -8.32 -7.32 1.87
N GLU A 67 -9.42 -7.73 1.22
CA GLU A 67 -9.71 -9.15 0.99
C GLU A 67 -8.66 -9.87 0.13
N LYS A 68 -7.96 -9.14 -0.75
CA LYS A 68 -6.87 -9.65 -1.60
C LYS A 68 -5.49 -9.50 -0.97
N SER A 69 -5.43 -8.94 0.23
CA SER A 69 -4.20 -8.61 0.95
C SER A 69 -3.85 -9.63 2.02
N LYS A 70 -2.64 -9.54 2.51
CA LYS A 70 -2.25 -10.07 3.80
C LYS A 70 -2.36 -8.96 4.84
N GLU A 71 -2.99 -9.24 5.95
CA GLU A 71 -2.93 -8.42 7.14
C GLU A 71 -1.64 -8.74 7.91
N VAL A 72 -0.86 -7.72 8.21
CA VAL A 72 0.39 -7.85 8.97
C VAL A 72 0.14 -7.38 10.40
N LEU A 73 0.10 -8.31 11.32
CA LEU A 73 -0.13 -8.04 12.73
C LEU A 73 1.11 -7.42 13.40
N ALA A 74 0.91 -6.71 14.52
CA ALA A 74 1.97 -6.05 15.28
C ALA A 74 3.07 -7.01 15.78
N ASN A 75 2.77 -8.29 15.94
CA ASN A 75 3.72 -9.34 16.31
C ASN A 75 4.49 -9.93 15.12
N GLY A 76 4.25 -9.43 13.91
CA GLY A 76 4.86 -9.91 12.67
C GLY A 76 4.21 -11.17 12.09
N GLN A 77 3.11 -11.65 12.65
CA GLN A 77 2.31 -12.70 12.04
C GLN A 77 1.50 -12.14 10.87
N GLU A 78 1.23 -12.97 9.87
CA GLU A 78 0.46 -12.62 8.69
C GLU A 78 -0.83 -13.45 8.66
N THR A 79 -1.94 -12.79 8.35
CA THR A 79 -3.24 -13.43 8.11
C THR A 79 -3.66 -13.16 6.66
N GLU A 80 -4.05 -14.19 5.93
CA GLU A 80 -4.45 -14.05 4.53
C GLU A 80 -5.92 -13.66 4.42
N GLY A 81 -6.21 -12.66 3.59
CA GLY A 81 -7.58 -12.25 3.27
C GLY A 81 -8.33 -13.32 2.46
N ALA A 82 -9.65 -13.24 2.45
CA ALA A 82 -10.53 -14.26 1.85
C ALA A 82 -10.31 -14.50 0.36
N LYS A 83 -9.83 -13.49 -0.37
CA LYS A 83 -9.52 -13.55 -1.82
C LYS A 83 -8.01 -13.52 -2.10
N TYR A 84 -7.18 -13.71 -1.07
CA TYR A 84 -5.73 -13.66 -1.24
C TYR A 84 -5.23 -14.76 -2.17
N GLN A 85 -4.46 -14.38 -3.17
CA GLN A 85 -3.80 -15.29 -4.11
C GLN A 85 -2.29 -15.08 -4.02
N GLY A 86 -1.65 -15.78 -3.08
CA GLY A 86 -0.21 -15.69 -2.87
C GLY A 86 0.58 -16.08 -4.11
N LYS A 87 1.45 -15.21 -4.59
CA LYS A 87 2.40 -15.53 -5.64
C LYS A 87 3.64 -16.19 -5.05
N VAL A 88 3.79 -17.49 -5.29
CA VAL A 88 5.05 -18.18 -5.00
C VAL A 88 6.10 -17.73 -6.02
N LEU A 89 7.04 -16.93 -5.58
CA LEU A 89 8.19 -16.55 -6.41
C LEU A 89 8.97 -17.81 -6.83
N ASN A 90 9.10 -18.04 -8.15
CA ASN A 90 9.92 -19.11 -8.69
C ASN A 90 11.35 -18.99 -8.13
N ARG A 91 12.00 -20.13 -7.82
CA ARG A 91 13.37 -20.20 -7.23
C ARG A 91 14.38 -19.29 -7.96
N LYS A 92 14.31 -19.21 -9.30
CA LYS A 92 15.17 -18.31 -10.11
C LYS A 92 14.93 -16.84 -9.81
N LYS A 93 13.67 -16.41 -9.66
CA LYS A 93 13.31 -15.02 -9.30
C LYS A 93 13.74 -14.71 -7.86
N LYS A 94 13.58 -15.67 -6.92
CA LYS A 94 14.01 -15.51 -5.53
C LYS A 94 15.53 -15.29 -5.43
N LEU A 95 16.31 -16.05 -6.22
CA LEU A 95 17.76 -15.88 -6.29
C LEU A 95 18.14 -14.52 -6.91
N TYR A 96 17.50 -14.15 -8.04
CA TYR A 96 17.71 -12.87 -8.70
C TYR A 96 17.45 -11.68 -7.77
N TYR A 97 16.32 -11.66 -7.07
CA TYR A 97 16.00 -10.60 -6.10
C TYR A 97 16.95 -10.61 -4.89
N GLY A 98 17.42 -11.78 -4.46
CA GLY A 98 18.43 -11.91 -3.41
C GLY A 98 19.74 -11.22 -3.79
N VAL A 99 20.25 -11.47 -5.00
CA VAL A 99 21.46 -10.84 -5.54
C VAL A 99 21.25 -9.33 -5.74
N LEU A 100 20.11 -8.91 -6.33
CA LEU A 100 19.76 -7.51 -6.51
C LEU A 100 19.73 -6.76 -5.16
N ARG A 101 19.18 -7.35 -4.12
CA ARG A 101 19.13 -6.78 -2.77
C ARG A 101 20.51 -6.49 -2.19
N ILE A 102 21.48 -7.36 -2.48
CA ILE A 102 22.87 -7.17 -2.02
C ILE A 102 23.55 -6.03 -2.77
N ILE A 103 23.31 -5.95 -4.09
CA ILE A 103 23.92 -4.92 -4.96
C ILE A 103 23.30 -3.53 -4.70
N ILE A 104 22.00 -3.45 -4.48
CA ILE A 104 21.28 -2.18 -4.29
C ILE A 104 21.45 -1.60 -2.89
N ARG A 105 21.77 -2.43 -1.89
CA ARG A 105 21.94 -1.98 -0.50
C ARG A 105 22.88 -0.78 -0.33
N PRO A 106 24.10 -0.75 -0.92
CA PRO A 106 24.97 0.42 -0.81
C PRO A 106 24.47 1.62 -1.62
N LEU A 107 23.70 1.41 -2.70
CA LEU A 107 23.14 2.48 -3.54
C LEU A 107 21.92 3.17 -2.92
N ARG A 108 21.28 2.56 -1.94
CA ARG A 108 20.12 3.12 -1.23
C ARG A 108 20.46 4.38 -0.41
N GLN A 109 21.74 4.62 -0.13
CA GLN A 109 22.21 5.83 0.56
C GLN A 109 22.46 6.99 -0.41
N LEU A 110 22.40 6.74 -1.72
CA LEU A 110 22.64 7.72 -2.79
C LEU A 110 21.33 8.18 -3.48
N LEU A 111 20.19 7.59 -3.12
CA LEU A 111 18.83 7.94 -3.52
C LEU A 111 18.03 8.50 -2.35
#